data_b1b31c727c089aee8b9ad268f35e9e2a
#
_entry.id   b1b31c727c089aee8b9ad268f35e9e2a
#
_cell.length_a   1.000
_cell.length_b   1.000
_cell.length_c   1.000
_cell.angle_alpha   90.00
_cell.angle_beta   90.00
_cell.angle_gamma   90.00
#
_symmetry.space_group_name_H-M   'P 1'
#
loop_
_entity.id
_entity.type
_entity.pdbx_description
1 polymer ?
#
loop_
_entity_poly.entity_id
_entity_poly.type
_entity_poly.pdbx_seq_one_letter_code
_entity_poly.pdbx_strand_id
1 'polypeptide(L)'
;MFNKYTPPFTINYKGHEISVEKEQGNLIYKRTCEYETIEKVLLGASGDFLINPIEPVNLPKPITSYLLIDFERPVMIGPGSKQKIYLTFPVEMGIFIIGGKGEHELIDMLTLNRSKYTLYGTPNRGIICRYWKSEVFASYPNLDTRYEGDIELDIINDTNHWIEVTKSVFNAFGMKIYYGTDRTSMRAFMRIANRSLAETGFMTYTTTPEFRRSVELYTARKLMLSTIKGIMEHGT
;
A
#
# COMPACT_ATOMS: atom_id res chain seq x y z
N MET A 1 -13.14 -10.10 2.07
CA MET A 1 -12.83 -9.91 0.66
C MET A 1 -11.46 -10.43 0.27
N PHE A 2 -10.40 -10.03 0.96
CA PHE A 2 -9.06 -10.54 0.68
C PHE A 2 -8.96 -12.04 0.96
N ASN A 3 -8.90 -12.83 -0.11
CA ASN A 3 -8.88 -14.27 0.00
C ASN A 3 -8.49 -14.94 -1.33
N LYS A 4 -8.35 -16.26 -1.26
CA LYS A 4 -8.20 -17.15 -2.40
C LYS A 4 -9.58 -17.66 -2.84
N TYR A 5 -9.84 -17.66 -4.15
CA TYR A 5 -11.10 -18.04 -4.76
C TYR A 5 -10.86 -19.07 -5.86
N THR A 6 -11.68 -20.12 -5.87
CA THR A 6 -11.65 -21.13 -6.94
C THR A 6 -12.78 -20.85 -7.94
N PRO A 7 -12.49 -20.71 -9.26
CA PRO A 7 -13.54 -20.52 -10.27
C PRO A 7 -14.51 -21.70 -10.38
N PRO A 8 -15.82 -21.47 -10.65
CA PRO A 8 -16.42 -20.14 -10.84
C PRO A 8 -16.73 -19.45 -9.50
N PHE A 9 -16.64 -18.12 -9.48
CA PHE A 9 -17.04 -17.32 -8.33
C PHE A 9 -17.56 -15.96 -8.75
N THR A 10 -18.37 -15.33 -7.88
CA THR A 10 -18.79 -13.94 -7.98
C THR A 10 -18.71 -13.30 -6.60
N ILE A 11 -18.10 -12.15 -6.51
CA ILE A 11 -18.02 -11.35 -5.30
C ILE A 11 -18.49 -9.93 -5.57
N ASN A 12 -19.24 -9.38 -4.62
CA ASN A 12 -19.68 -7.99 -4.67
C ASN A 12 -18.90 -7.20 -3.62
N TYR A 13 -18.21 -6.16 -4.07
CA TYR A 13 -17.45 -5.27 -3.22
C TYR A 13 -17.73 -3.83 -3.56
N LYS A 14 -18.63 -3.20 -2.78
CA LYS A 14 -18.88 -1.76 -2.81
C LYS A 14 -19.19 -1.17 -4.17
N GLY A 15 -20.13 -1.77 -4.85
CA GLY A 15 -20.50 -1.36 -6.20
C GLY A 15 -19.61 -1.91 -7.31
N HIS A 16 -18.59 -2.69 -6.96
CA HIS A 16 -17.85 -3.52 -7.92
C HIS A 16 -18.30 -4.97 -7.79
N GLU A 17 -18.74 -5.55 -8.88
CA GLU A 17 -18.94 -6.99 -9.03
C GLU A 17 -17.74 -7.58 -9.75
N ILE A 18 -17.10 -8.56 -9.13
CA ILE A 18 -15.97 -9.29 -9.72
C ILE A 18 -16.42 -10.75 -9.87
N SER A 19 -16.40 -11.24 -11.09
CA SER A 19 -16.73 -12.63 -11.39
C SER A 19 -15.65 -13.30 -12.22
N VAL A 20 -15.53 -14.61 -12.04
CA VAL A 20 -14.77 -15.49 -12.92
C VAL A 20 -15.64 -16.69 -13.26
N GLU A 21 -15.89 -16.87 -14.53
CA GLU A 21 -16.70 -17.95 -15.08
C GLU A 21 -15.83 -18.93 -15.87
N LYS A 22 -16.37 -20.15 -16.09
CA LYS A 22 -15.75 -21.15 -16.96
C LYS A 22 -16.58 -21.28 -18.22
N GLU A 23 -15.99 -21.00 -19.38
CA GLU A 23 -16.66 -21.11 -20.68
C GLU A 23 -15.73 -21.80 -21.67
N GLN A 24 -16.22 -22.88 -22.28
CA GLN A 24 -15.50 -23.62 -23.33
C GLN A 24 -14.05 -23.98 -23.01
N GLY A 25 -13.76 -24.29 -21.74
CA GLY A 25 -12.41 -24.61 -21.26
C GLY A 25 -11.51 -23.42 -20.93
N ASN A 26 -12.01 -22.19 -21.06
CA ASN A 26 -11.32 -20.95 -20.69
C ASN A 26 -11.91 -20.36 -19.43
N LEU A 27 -11.19 -19.42 -18.82
CA LEU A 27 -11.70 -18.58 -17.73
C LEU A 27 -12.04 -17.20 -18.25
N ILE A 28 -13.21 -16.69 -17.92
CA ILE A 28 -13.65 -15.35 -18.25
C ILE A 28 -13.68 -14.54 -16.95
N TYR A 29 -12.76 -13.60 -16.85
CA TYR A 29 -12.72 -12.62 -15.77
C TYR A 29 -13.57 -11.41 -16.16
N LYS A 30 -14.43 -10.97 -15.24
CA LYS A 30 -15.24 -9.76 -15.44
C LYS A 30 -15.27 -8.92 -14.15
N ARG A 31 -15.06 -7.62 -14.31
CA ARG A 31 -15.31 -6.64 -13.26
C ARG A 31 -16.25 -5.56 -13.78
N THR A 32 -17.35 -5.36 -13.08
CA THR A 32 -18.37 -4.37 -13.42
C THR A 32 -18.54 -3.40 -12.26
N CYS A 33 -18.58 -2.10 -12.54
CA CYS A 33 -19.00 -1.05 -11.64
C CYS A 33 -19.90 -0.06 -12.38
N GLU A 34 -20.39 0.96 -11.69
CA GLU A 34 -21.35 1.93 -12.26
C GLU A 34 -20.88 2.58 -13.57
N TYR A 35 -19.55 2.77 -13.74
CA TYR A 35 -18.97 3.52 -14.84
C TYR A 35 -18.11 2.71 -15.77
N GLU A 36 -17.79 1.48 -15.44
CA GLU A 36 -16.80 0.67 -16.19
C GLU A 36 -17.13 -0.81 -16.11
N THR A 37 -16.94 -1.50 -17.24
CA THR A 37 -16.89 -2.98 -17.28
C THR A 37 -15.58 -3.38 -17.94
N ILE A 38 -14.81 -4.21 -17.24
CA ILE A 38 -13.60 -4.86 -17.76
C ILE A 38 -13.91 -6.33 -17.92
N GLU A 39 -13.60 -6.87 -19.10
CA GLU A 39 -13.73 -8.29 -19.39
C GLU A 39 -12.44 -8.81 -20.02
N LYS A 40 -11.96 -9.96 -19.56
CA LYS A 40 -10.74 -10.61 -20.07
C LYS A 40 -10.96 -12.10 -20.23
N VAL A 41 -10.69 -12.62 -21.41
CA VAL A 41 -10.66 -14.07 -21.65
C VAL A 41 -9.26 -14.59 -21.36
N LEU A 42 -9.15 -15.52 -20.42
CA LEU A 42 -7.88 -16.11 -19.99
C LEU A 42 -7.73 -17.49 -20.64
N LEU A 43 -7.05 -17.52 -21.78
CA LEU A 43 -6.87 -18.73 -22.58
C LEU A 43 -5.87 -19.68 -21.94
N GLY A 44 -6.25 -20.96 -21.84
CA GLY A 44 -5.39 -21.98 -21.24
C GLY A 44 -5.12 -21.80 -19.75
N ALA A 45 -5.80 -20.85 -19.11
CA ALA A 45 -5.64 -20.60 -17.70
C ALA A 45 -6.40 -21.66 -16.88
N SER A 46 -5.71 -22.20 -15.88
CA SER A 46 -6.29 -23.07 -14.88
C SER A 46 -5.67 -22.71 -13.53
N GLY A 47 -6.48 -22.47 -12.53
CA GLY A 47 -5.98 -22.15 -11.20
C GLY A 47 -6.97 -21.33 -10.39
N ASP A 48 -6.54 -21.05 -9.17
CA ASP A 48 -7.29 -20.22 -8.25
C ASP A 48 -6.92 -18.74 -8.44
N PHE A 49 -7.78 -17.88 -7.95
CA PHE A 49 -7.55 -16.43 -7.92
C PHE A 49 -7.21 -16.00 -6.51
N LEU A 50 -6.30 -15.04 -6.39
CA LEU A 50 -5.99 -14.37 -5.15
C LEU A 50 -6.38 -12.90 -5.27
N ILE A 51 -7.17 -12.42 -4.32
CA ILE A 51 -7.45 -10.99 -4.16
C ILE A 51 -6.76 -10.53 -2.89
N ASN A 52 -5.80 -9.63 -3.01
CA ASN A 52 -5.09 -9.06 -1.87
C ASN A 52 -4.76 -7.57 -2.05
N PRO A 53 -4.48 -6.84 -0.95
CA PRO A 53 -4.02 -5.46 -1.04
C PRO A 53 -2.64 -5.39 -1.69
N ILE A 54 -2.38 -4.32 -2.44
CA ILE A 54 -1.11 -4.04 -3.10
C ILE A 54 -0.64 -2.64 -2.76
N GLU A 55 0.58 -2.30 -3.15
CA GLU A 55 1.16 -0.97 -2.93
C GLU A 55 0.30 0.12 -3.60
N PRO A 56 -0.07 1.21 -2.89
CA PRO A 56 -1.05 2.18 -3.34
C PRO A 56 -0.47 3.25 -4.29
N VAL A 57 0.27 2.84 -5.30
CA VAL A 57 0.96 3.73 -6.27
C VAL A 57 0.73 3.32 -7.73
N ASN A 58 -0.18 2.38 -7.98
CA ASN A 58 -0.36 1.77 -9.29
C ASN A 58 -1.48 2.43 -10.11
N LEU A 59 -2.52 2.94 -9.45
CA LEU A 59 -3.71 3.45 -10.12
C LEU A 59 -3.79 4.98 -10.11
N PRO A 60 -4.31 5.62 -11.18
CA PRO A 60 -4.83 5.04 -12.43
C PRO A 60 -3.74 4.49 -13.34
N LYS A 61 -2.49 4.82 -13.10
CA LYS A 61 -1.26 4.28 -13.71
C LYS A 61 -0.07 4.55 -12.79
N PRO A 62 1.01 3.77 -12.87
CA PRO A 62 2.19 3.98 -12.05
C PRO A 62 2.95 5.25 -12.50
N ILE A 63 2.69 6.37 -11.83
CA ILE A 63 3.35 7.67 -12.07
C ILE A 63 4.60 7.81 -11.22
N THR A 64 4.57 7.24 -10.01
CA THR A 64 5.63 7.37 -9.01
C THR A 64 5.75 6.10 -8.18
N SER A 65 6.92 5.89 -7.57
CA SER A 65 7.13 4.87 -6.54
C SER A 65 7.05 5.42 -5.12
N TYR A 66 6.67 6.68 -4.93
CA TYR A 66 6.66 7.30 -3.62
C TYR A 66 5.24 7.57 -3.13
N LEU A 67 5.01 7.26 -1.84
CA LEU A 67 3.82 7.63 -1.08
C LEU A 67 4.19 8.72 -0.08
N LEU A 68 3.53 9.87 -0.17
CA LEU A 68 3.60 10.94 0.83
C LEU A 68 2.34 10.89 1.68
N ILE A 69 2.52 10.76 2.99
CA ILE A 69 1.46 10.89 3.99
C ILE A 69 1.63 12.21 4.70
N ASP A 70 0.66 13.09 4.51
CA ASP A 70 0.59 14.42 5.11
C ASP A 70 -0.22 14.32 6.41
N PHE A 71 0.34 14.80 7.52
CA PHE A 71 -0.30 14.69 8.83
C PHE A 71 -1.29 15.83 9.01
N GLU A 72 -2.50 15.53 9.44
CA GLU A 72 -3.50 16.57 9.72
C GLU A 72 -3.06 17.52 10.85
N ARG A 73 -2.26 17.00 11.77
CA ARG A 73 -1.66 17.78 12.87
C ARG A 73 -0.18 17.43 12.96
N PRO A 74 0.68 18.44 13.06
CA PRO A 74 2.11 18.19 13.31
C PRO A 74 2.31 17.48 14.64
N VAL A 75 3.33 16.63 14.71
CA VAL A 75 3.77 15.98 15.94
C VAL A 75 5.14 16.46 16.36
N MET A 76 5.32 16.73 17.63
CA MET A 76 6.60 17.16 18.22
C MET A 76 7.29 15.95 18.85
N ILE A 77 8.48 15.60 18.35
CA ILE A 77 9.28 14.48 18.84
C ILE A 77 10.45 15.01 19.67
N GLY A 78 10.50 14.61 20.95
CA GLY A 78 11.54 15.06 21.87
C GLY A 78 12.94 14.56 21.52
N PRO A 79 14.00 15.22 22.03
CA PRO A 79 15.39 14.82 21.80
C PRO A 79 15.65 13.39 22.28
N GLY A 80 16.38 12.61 21.49
CA GLY A 80 16.78 11.24 21.84
C GLY A 80 15.63 10.29 22.13
N SER A 81 14.41 10.63 21.68
CA SER A 81 13.21 9.84 22.00
C SER A 81 12.76 8.96 20.86
N LYS A 82 12.04 7.89 21.22
CA LYS A 82 11.30 7.04 20.30
C LYS A 82 9.82 7.14 20.60
N GLN A 83 9.02 7.39 19.59
CA GLN A 83 7.57 7.46 19.68
C GLN A 83 6.91 6.56 18.65
N LYS A 84 5.78 5.99 19.01
CA LYS A 84 4.94 5.22 18.11
C LYS A 84 3.65 5.98 17.85
N ILE A 85 3.31 6.13 16.59
CA ILE A 85 2.03 6.68 16.13
C ILE A 85 1.40 5.74 15.11
N TYR A 86 0.11 5.95 14.87
CA TYR A 86 -0.60 5.28 13.79
C TYR A 86 -1.07 6.31 12.77
N LEU A 87 -0.95 5.95 11.50
CA LEU A 87 -1.39 6.72 10.35
C LEU A 87 -2.27 5.84 9.47
N THR A 88 -2.96 6.44 8.52
CA THR A 88 -3.67 5.70 7.48
C THR A 88 -2.96 5.78 6.14
N PHE A 89 -3.29 4.85 5.24
CA PHE A 89 -2.85 4.87 3.84
C PHE A 89 -3.96 4.35 2.93
N PRO A 90 -4.01 4.78 1.65
CA PRO A 90 -5.05 4.33 0.73
C PRO A 90 -4.81 2.88 0.33
N VAL A 91 -5.87 2.09 0.24
CA VAL A 91 -5.79 0.68 -0.19
C VAL A 91 -6.03 0.58 -1.69
N GLU A 92 -5.13 -0.10 -2.39
CA GLU A 92 -5.31 -0.65 -3.74
C GLU A 92 -5.38 -2.18 -3.65
N MET A 93 -6.13 -2.80 -4.55
CA MET A 93 -6.31 -4.25 -4.59
C MET A 93 -5.82 -4.82 -5.89
N GLY A 94 -5.05 -5.90 -5.81
CA GLY A 94 -4.66 -6.70 -6.95
C GLY A 94 -5.49 -7.98 -7.03
N ILE A 95 -5.89 -8.33 -8.23
CA ILE A 95 -6.52 -9.59 -8.58
C ILE A 95 -5.49 -10.41 -9.36
N PHE A 96 -5.09 -11.54 -8.80
CA PHE A 96 -4.07 -12.41 -9.36
C PHE A 96 -4.66 -13.78 -9.69
N ILE A 97 -4.17 -14.41 -10.75
CA ILE A 97 -4.31 -15.84 -10.96
C ILE A 97 -3.07 -16.57 -10.42
N ILE A 98 -3.30 -17.71 -9.78
CA ILE A 98 -2.23 -18.54 -9.21
C ILE A 98 -1.90 -19.63 -10.23
N GLY A 99 -0.72 -19.54 -10.82
CA GLY A 99 -0.23 -20.55 -11.77
C GLY A 99 0.22 -21.85 -11.11
N GLY A 100 0.46 -22.88 -11.92
CA GLY A 100 0.81 -24.23 -11.47
C GLY A 100 2.10 -24.33 -10.63
N LYS A 101 3.00 -23.34 -10.70
CA LYS A 101 4.23 -23.27 -9.89
C LYS A 101 4.08 -22.37 -8.66
N GLY A 102 2.85 -21.92 -8.35
CA GLY A 102 2.60 -20.95 -7.28
C GLY A 102 2.98 -19.52 -7.66
N GLU A 103 3.26 -19.26 -8.93
CA GLU A 103 3.48 -17.90 -9.44
C GLU A 103 2.15 -17.13 -9.46
N HIS A 104 2.23 -15.84 -9.19
CA HIS A 104 1.07 -14.95 -9.16
C HIS A 104 1.13 -14.02 -10.36
N GLU A 105 0.20 -14.15 -11.29
CA GLU A 105 0.08 -13.25 -12.45
C GLU A 105 -1.04 -12.25 -12.21
N LEU A 106 -0.73 -10.97 -12.33
CA LEU A 106 -1.68 -9.89 -12.12
C LEU A 106 -2.69 -9.82 -13.28
N ILE A 107 -3.97 -9.98 -12.96
CA ILE A 107 -5.07 -9.90 -13.94
C ILE A 107 -5.69 -8.50 -13.95
N ASP A 108 -5.95 -7.91 -12.77
CA ASP A 108 -6.58 -6.59 -12.66
C ASP A 108 -6.19 -5.90 -11.37
N MET A 109 -6.41 -4.58 -11.33
CA MET A 109 -6.22 -3.76 -10.14
C MET A 109 -7.41 -2.83 -9.96
N LEU A 110 -7.83 -2.62 -8.72
CA LEU A 110 -8.87 -1.64 -8.40
C LEU A 110 -8.57 -0.88 -7.12
N THR A 111 -9.13 0.32 -7.03
CA THR A 111 -9.15 1.12 -5.80
C THR A 111 -10.47 1.86 -5.68
N LEU A 112 -10.92 2.06 -4.45
CA LEU A 112 -12.06 2.92 -4.15
C LEU A 112 -11.63 4.36 -3.86
N ASN A 113 -10.33 4.61 -3.83
CA ASN A 113 -9.75 5.91 -3.51
C ASN A 113 -9.46 6.72 -4.78
N ARG A 114 -9.85 7.99 -4.76
CA ARG A 114 -9.42 8.92 -5.80
C ARG A 114 -7.93 9.22 -5.66
N SER A 115 -7.19 8.98 -6.73
CA SER A 115 -5.76 9.24 -6.77
C SER A 115 -5.44 10.74 -6.75
N LYS A 116 -4.60 11.16 -5.83
CA LYS A 116 -4.04 12.52 -5.76
C LYS A 116 -2.53 12.42 -5.77
N TYR A 117 -1.88 13.44 -6.33
CA TYR A 117 -0.41 13.52 -6.43
C TYR A 117 0.05 14.89 -5.94
N THR A 118 1.25 14.93 -5.40
CA THR A 118 1.91 16.17 -4.97
C THR A 118 3.40 16.11 -5.30
N LEU A 119 4.03 17.28 -5.30
CA LEU A 119 5.48 17.40 -5.41
C LEU A 119 6.08 17.46 -4.01
N TYR A 120 7.02 16.60 -3.70
CA TYR A 120 7.83 16.65 -2.50
C TYR A 120 9.22 17.23 -2.83
N GLY A 121 9.60 18.31 -2.16
CA GLY A 121 10.83 19.05 -2.44
C GLY A 121 10.61 20.30 -3.30
N THR A 122 11.68 20.80 -3.90
CA THR A 122 11.64 22.01 -4.73
C THR A 122 11.19 21.69 -6.17
N PRO A 123 10.66 22.66 -6.94
CA PRO A 123 10.22 22.44 -8.31
C PRO A 123 11.28 21.80 -9.22
N ASN A 124 12.56 22.10 -8.98
CA ASN A 124 13.66 21.65 -9.84
C ASN A 124 14.26 20.29 -9.42
N ARG A 125 14.03 19.85 -8.18
CA ARG A 125 14.64 18.62 -7.61
C ARG A 125 13.64 17.76 -6.85
N GLY A 126 12.39 18.17 -6.82
CA GLY A 126 11.34 17.45 -6.12
C GLY A 126 10.97 16.16 -6.83
N ILE A 127 10.36 15.27 -6.08
CA ILE A 127 9.82 14.02 -6.58
C ILE A 127 8.29 14.07 -6.54
N ILE A 128 7.64 13.52 -7.55
CA ILE A 128 6.19 13.34 -7.53
C ILE A 128 5.88 12.20 -6.59
N CYS A 129 4.93 12.42 -5.67
CA CYS A 129 4.46 11.41 -4.73
C CYS A 129 2.97 11.19 -4.90
N ARG A 130 2.51 9.96 -4.70
CA ARG A 130 1.13 9.67 -4.37
C ARG A 130 0.81 10.36 -3.05
N TYR A 131 -0.20 11.22 -3.04
CA TYR A 131 -0.56 11.99 -1.85
C TYR A 131 -1.67 11.32 -1.07
N TRP A 132 -1.49 11.25 0.24
CA TRP A 132 -2.51 10.86 1.20
C TRP A 132 -2.47 11.78 2.42
N LYS A 133 -3.64 12.13 2.95
CA LYS A 133 -3.77 12.90 4.19
C LYS A 133 -4.27 11.98 5.28
N SER A 134 -3.61 11.98 6.43
CA SER A 134 -3.94 11.14 7.58
C SER A 134 -4.05 11.94 8.86
N GLU A 135 -5.02 11.64 9.69
CA GLU A 135 -4.93 11.94 11.11
C GLU A 135 -3.76 11.20 11.75
N VAL A 136 -3.29 11.71 12.88
CA VAL A 136 -2.28 11.05 13.71
C VAL A 136 -2.95 10.48 14.95
N PHE A 137 -2.85 9.17 15.12
CA PHE A 137 -3.49 8.45 16.21
C PHE A 137 -2.42 7.95 17.19
N ALA A 138 -2.70 8.07 18.49
CA ALA A 138 -1.84 7.54 19.56
C ALA A 138 -2.05 6.03 19.79
N SER A 139 -3.19 5.51 19.37
CA SER A 139 -3.56 4.10 19.43
C SER A 139 -4.15 3.67 18.09
N TYR A 140 -4.35 2.37 17.93
CA TYR A 140 -4.93 1.80 16.73
C TYR A 140 -6.27 2.50 16.37
N PRO A 141 -6.38 3.08 15.15
CA PRO A 141 -7.57 3.80 14.73
C PRO A 141 -8.71 2.87 14.32
N ASN A 142 -9.94 3.37 14.49
CA ASN A 142 -11.11 2.75 13.86
C ASN A 142 -11.20 3.23 12.42
N LEU A 143 -10.95 2.34 11.45
CA LEU A 143 -10.82 2.66 10.03
C LEU A 143 -12.01 2.16 9.23
N ASP A 144 -12.32 2.86 8.15
CA ASP A 144 -13.05 2.24 7.05
C ASP A 144 -12.07 1.43 6.19
N THR A 145 -11.90 0.18 6.58
CA THR A 145 -10.94 -0.78 5.98
C THR A 145 -11.12 -1.03 4.49
N ARG A 146 -12.17 -0.46 3.91
CA ARG A 146 -12.46 -0.49 2.46
C ARG A 146 -11.62 0.50 1.68
N TYR A 147 -11.30 1.62 2.32
CA TYR A 147 -10.57 2.72 1.72
C TYR A 147 -9.16 2.82 2.28
N GLU A 148 -9.01 2.43 3.54
CA GLU A 148 -7.81 2.72 4.32
C GLU A 148 -7.23 1.48 4.98
N GLY A 149 -5.93 1.40 4.98
CA GLY A 149 -5.14 0.56 5.88
C GLY A 149 -4.42 1.40 6.92
N ASP A 150 -3.84 0.77 7.91
CA ASP A 150 -3.06 1.42 8.95
C ASP A 150 -1.55 1.23 8.77
N ILE A 151 -0.81 2.26 9.17
CA ILE A 151 0.64 2.22 9.33
C ILE A 151 0.96 2.40 10.81
N GLU A 152 1.57 1.40 11.43
CA GLU A 152 2.25 1.58 12.72
C GLU A 152 3.63 2.19 12.43
N LEU A 153 3.81 3.48 12.77
CA LEU A 153 5.03 4.23 12.50
C LEU A 153 5.83 4.44 13.78
N ASP A 154 7.01 3.85 13.84
CA ASP A 154 8.03 4.14 14.86
C ASP A 154 8.86 5.35 14.41
N ILE A 155 8.78 6.48 15.14
CA ILE A 155 9.59 7.68 14.90
C ILE A 155 10.70 7.74 15.94
N ILE A 156 11.95 7.83 15.49
CA ILE A 156 13.15 7.90 16.31
C ILE A 156 13.82 9.24 16.03
N ASN A 157 13.96 10.09 17.04
CA ASN A 157 14.68 11.33 16.95
C ASN A 157 16.08 11.16 17.56
N ASP A 158 17.09 10.95 16.73
CA ASP A 158 18.49 10.80 17.17
C ASP A 158 19.17 12.15 17.43
N THR A 159 18.45 13.27 17.33
CA THR A 159 18.99 14.61 17.58
C THR A 159 18.84 15.04 19.04
N ASN A 160 19.53 16.11 19.42
CA ASN A 160 19.41 16.75 20.73
C ASN A 160 18.39 17.89 20.78
N HIS A 161 17.51 17.99 19.76
CA HIS A 161 16.50 19.03 19.63
C HIS A 161 15.09 18.43 19.49
N TRP A 162 14.09 19.22 19.86
CA TRP A 162 12.71 18.94 19.46
C TRP A 162 12.57 19.10 17.95
N ILE A 163 11.93 18.12 17.32
CA ILE A 163 11.68 18.12 15.88
C ILE A 163 10.18 18.05 15.63
N GLU A 164 9.70 18.98 14.81
CA GLU A 164 8.33 18.93 14.30
C GLU A 164 8.29 18.05 13.06
N VAL A 165 7.35 17.09 13.03
CA VAL A 165 7.10 16.19 11.91
C VAL A 165 5.69 16.44 11.40
N THR A 166 5.58 16.86 10.14
CA THR A 166 4.30 17.17 9.48
C THR A 166 3.91 16.16 8.42
N LYS A 167 4.84 15.33 7.96
CA LYS A 167 4.63 14.36 6.89
C LYS A 167 5.64 13.24 6.94
N SER A 168 5.34 12.15 6.24
CA SER A 168 6.28 11.06 5.94
C SER A 168 6.25 10.70 4.47
N VAL A 169 7.41 10.41 3.89
CA VAL A 169 7.53 9.95 2.50
C VAL A 169 8.18 8.59 2.48
N PHE A 170 7.53 7.65 1.81
CA PHE A 170 7.97 6.26 1.73
C PHE A 170 8.19 5.84 0.29
N ASN A 171 9.24 5.07 0.04
CA ASN A 171 9.40 4.39 -1.23
C ASN A 171 8.55 3.11 -1.22
N ALA A 172 7.52 3.06 -2.04
CA ALA A 172 6.57 1.94 -2.12
C ALA A 172 7.22 0.60 -2.50
N PHE A 173 8.37 0.62 -3.15
CA PHE A 173 9.12 -0.61 -3.43
C PHE A 173 9.58 -1.35 -2.17
N GLY A 174 9.65 -0.66 -1.04
CA GLY A 174 9.96 -1.25 0.25
C GLY A 174 8.76 -1.72 1.06
N MET A 175 7.54 -1.42 0.63
CA MET A 175 6.33 -1.72 1.38
C MET A 175 6.19 -3.20 1.69
N LYS A 176 5.72 -3.47 2.90
CA LYS A 176 5.39 -4.81 3.40
C LYS A 176 3.99 -4.77 3.96
N ILE A 177 3.04 -5.11 3.09
CA ILE A 177 1.61 -5.07 3.43
C ILE A 177 1.19 -6.42 4.00
N TYR A 178 0.48 -6.37 5.11
CA TYR A 178 -0.13 -7.53 5.75
C TYR A 178 -1.64 -7.32 5.81
N TYR A 179 -2.41 -8.39 5.73
CA TYR A 179 -3.86 -8.30 5.73
C TYR A 179 -4.52 -9.47 6.46
N GLY A 180 -5.66 -9.16 7.07
CA GLY A 180 -6.62 -10.12 7.59
C GLY A 180 -7.88 -10.17 6.73
N THR A 181 -8.99 -10.57 7.32
CA THR A 181 -10.29 -10.67 6.63
C THR A 181 -10.79 -9.29 6.18
N ASP A 182 -10.60 -8.30 7.01
CA ASP A 182 -11.21 -6.96 6.90
C ASP A 182 -10.24 -5.81 7.17
N ARG A 183 -8.96 -6.08 7.37
CA ARG A 183 -7.96 -5.09 7.75
C ARG A 183 -6.69 -5.25 6.94
N THR A 184 -6.09 -4.11 6.58
CA THR A 184 -4.80 -4.01 5.90
C THR A 184 -3.87 -3.17 6.75
N SER A 185 -2.67 -3.66 7.03
CA SER A 185 -1.72 -3.02 7.95
C SER A 185 -0.29 -3.14 7.44
N MET A 186 0.54 -2.18 7.81
CA MET A 186 1.99 -2.28 7.65
C MET A 186 2.71 -1.58 8.81
N ARG A 187 3.98 -1.92 8.97
CA ARG A 187 4.86 -1.27 9.94
C ARG A 187 5.97 -0.53 9.24
N ALA A 188 6.22 0.68 9.71
CA ALA A 188 7.23 1.55 9.16
C ALA A 188 8.08 2.18 10.27
N PHE A 189 9.21 2.73 9.88
CA PHE A 189 10.03 3.56 10.76
C PHE A 189 10.41 4.87 10.08
N MET A 190 10.64 5.89 10.90
CA MET A 190 11.25 7.15 10.53
C MET A 190 12.37 7.44 11.51
N ARG A 191 13.60 7.57 11.04
CA ARG A 191 14.76 7.93 11.84
C ARG A 191 15.23 9.33 11.47
N ILE A 192 15.10 10.26 12.38
CA ILE A 192 15.47 11.67 12.20
C ILE A 192 16.94 11.82 12.58
N ALA A 193 17.80 12.04 11.56
CA ALA A 193 19.23 12.20 11.74
C ALA A 193 19.63 13.65 12.05
N ASN A 194 18.89 14.62 11.50
CA ASN A 194 19.06 16.05 11.77
C ASN A 194 17.77 16.81 11.41
N ARG A 195 17.78 18.15 11.54
CA ARG A 195 16.59 18.99 11.28
C ARG A 195 16.04 18.92 9.85
N SER A 196 16.86 18.54 8.89
CA SER A 196 16.48 18.51 7.48
C SER A 196 16.52 17.11 6.86
N LEU A 197 16.90 16.08 7.62
CA LEU A 197 17.09 14.74 7.09
C LEU A 197 16.49 13.67 7.99
N ALA A 198 15.63 12.86 7.43
CA ALA A 198 15.14 11.63 8.03
C ALA A 198 15.22 10.45 7.04
N GLU A 199 15.50 9.28 7.56
CA GLU A 199 15.42 8.02 6.84
C GLU A 199 14.07 7.37 7.13
N THR A 200 13.39 6.87 6.09
CA THR A 200 12.14 6.12 6.23
C THR A 200 12.26 4.73 5.62
N GLY A 201 11.50 3.79 6.14
CA GLY A 201 11.47 2.43 5.61
C GLY A 201 10.39 1.58 6.24
N PHE A 202 10.30 0.32 5.79
CA PHE A 202 9.29 -0.63 6.26
C PHE A 202 9.94 -1.79 7.01
N MET A 203 9.21 -2.29 8.01
CA MET A 203 9.57 -3.50 8.74
C MET A 203 8.96 -4.72 8.04
N THR A 204 9.67 -5.85 8.07
CA THR A 204 9.30 -7.08 7.37
C THR A 204 8.46 -8.04 8.20
N TYR A 205 7.86 -7.57 9.28
CA TYR A 205 7.04 -8.37 10.19
C TYR A 205 5.79 -7.61 10.63
N THR A 206 4.76 -8.36 11.00
CA THR A 206 3.52 -7.83 11.58
C THR A 206 3.46 -8.10 13.08
N THR A 207 2.75 -7.25 13.82
CA THR A 207 2.40 -7.49 15.22
C THR A 207 1.15 -8.34 15.39
N THR A 208 0.41 -8.59 14.31
CA THR A 208 -0.83 -9.39 14.32
C THR A 208 -0.54 -10.77 13.71
N PRO A 209 -0.41 -11.83 14.53
CA PRO A 209 0.01 -13.15 14.03
C PRO A 209 -0.92 -13.78 12.99
N GLU A 210 -2.19 -13.39 13.00
CA GLU A 210 -3.23 -13.90 12.09
C GLU A 210 -3.15 -13.28 10.69
N PHE A 211 -2.38 -12.20 10.53
CA PHE A 211 -2.27 -11.51 9.26
C PHE A 211 -1.36 -12.26 8.29
N ARG A 212 -1.80 -12.30 7.04
CA ARG A 212 -1.04 -12.86 5.91
C ARG A 212 -0.28 -11.75 5.21
N ARG A 213 0.89 -12.07 4.72
CA ARG A 213 1.66 -11.17 3.86
C ARG A 213 1.03 -11.09 2.48
N SER A 214 0.90 -9.89 1.96
CA SER A 214 0.42 -9.62 0.61
C SER A 214 1.43 -10.07 -0.45
N VAL A 215 0.91 -10.40 -1.63
CA VAL A 215 1.72 -10.51 -2.86
C VAL A 215 2.00 -9.10 -3.34
N GLU A 216 3.27 -8.71 -3.29
CA GLU A 216 3.73 -7.38 -3.63
C GLU A 216 4.00 -7.29 -5.14
N LEU A 217 3.45 -6.28 -5.83
CA LEU A 217 3.68 -6.11 -7.28
C LEU A 217 5.14 -5.82 -7.58
N TYR A 218 5.78 -5.02 -6.76
CA TYR A 218 7.16 -4.63 -6.97
C TYR A 218 8.17 -5.73 -6.63
N THR A 219 7.84 -6.65 -5.74
CA THR A 219 8.70 -7.80 -5.46
C THR A 219 8.74 -8.77 -6.64
N ALA A 220 7.62 -8.98 -7.32
CA ALA A 220 7.57 -9.81 -8.53
C ALA A 220 8.36 -9.19 -9.72
N ARG A 221 8.56 -7.88 -9.72
CA ARG A 221 9.32 -7.14 -10.73
C ARG A 221 10.77 -6.86 -10.33
N LYS A 222 11.17 -7.14 -9.10
CA LYS A 222 12.52 -6.86 -8.60
C LYS A 222 13.52 -7.94 -9.03
N LEU A 223 14.25 -7.66 -10.07
CA LEU A 223 15.65 -8.06 -10.17
C LEU A 223 16.43 -7.30 -9.07
N MET A 224 16.81 -8.04 -8.00
CA MET A 224 17.85 -7.75 -7.03
C MET A 224 18.16 -6.26 -6.77
N LEU A 225 17.43 -5.61 -5.89
CA LEU A 225 17.90 -4.40 -5.24
C LEU A 225 17.85 -4.60 -3.73
N SER A 226 19.04 -4.55 -3.13
CA SER A 226 19.26 -4.48 -1.69
C SER A 226 18.41 -3.40 -1.04
N THR A 227 17.95 -3.66 0.17
CA THR A 227 17.27 -2.80 1.14
C THR A 227 16.98 -1.38 0.66
N ILE A 228 15.77 -1.15 0.14
CA ILE A 228 15.40 0.18 -0.34
C ILE A 228 14.99 1.01 0.87
N LYS A 229 15.87 1.92 1.25
CA LYS A 229 15.63 2.95 2.25
C LYS A 229 15.25 4.25 1.56
N GLY A 230 14.22 4.92 2.04
CA GLY A 230 13.87 6.26 1.63
C GLY A 230 14.62 7.30 2.44
N ILE A 231 15.15 8.32 1.81
CA ILE A 231 15.71 9.49 2.49
C ILE A 231 14.72 10.64 2.35
N MET A 232 14.29 11.18 3.48
CA MET A 232 13.48 12.39 3.57
C MET A 232 14.35 13.56 3.94
N GLU A 233 14.28 14.61 3.16
CA GLU A 233 14.76 15.92 3.59
C GLU A 233 13.61 16.64 4.31
N HIS A 234 13.80 16.99 5.58
CA HIS A 234 12.87 17.84 6.31
C HIS A 234 12.97 19.24 5.74
N GLY A 235 11.91 19.61 5.04
CA GLY A 235 11.77 20.73 4.19
C GLY A 235 12.00 22.10 4.77
N THR A 236 11.94 23.01 4.00
CA THR A 236 11.50 24.39 4.14
C THR A 236 10.12 24.50 3.51
#